data_0713c0c582fa566fee6b2950b8d08e23
#
_entry.id   0713c0c582fa566fee6b2950b8d08e23
#
_cell.length_a   1.000
_cell.length_b   1.000
_cell.length_c   1.000
_cell.angle_alpha   90.00
_cell.angle_beta   90.00
_cell.angle_gamma   90.00
#
_symmetry.space_group_name_H-M   'P 1'
#
loop_
_entity.id
_entity.type
_entity.pdbx_description
1 polymer ?
#
loop_
_entity_poly.entity_id
_entity_poly.type
_entity_poly.pdbx_seq_one_letter_code
_entity_poly.pdbx_strand_id
1 'polypeptide(L)'
;MILTKQTIVESYNYDSLIRKIVKDIVTIYKEKGAGEYYLPEDIDENEFEYHLKDIFVTVELILEESKNVDGFLLNADYYSDDDDGEDVVIVKIVYNPETKNKILYDMIGELNEILAHELRHNYQKNKGLFDFNVEPNDEDEEEEGYDYYTKPKEIDSQYYGFKRMSKITGRPFNDVMIGWFKKYKDVHKMNDDEVKLTIKKILDYKTNL
;
A
#
# COMPACT_ATOMS: atom_id res chain seq x y z
N MET A 1 2.47 23.59 9.61
CA MET A 1 1.46 22.90 10.46
C MET A 1 2.23 22.05 11.47
N ILE A 2 2.08 22.33 12.76
CA ILE A 2 2.79 21.57 13.81
C ILE A 2 2.05 20.23 13.94
N LEU A 3 2.75 19.12 13.68
CA LEU A 3 2.21 17.79 13.96
C LEU A 3 1.83 17.72 15.43
N THR A 4 0.54 17.63 15.72
CA THR A 4 0.05 17.51 17.10
C THR A 4 0.49 16.16 17.66
N LYS A 5 0.58 16.05 19.01
CA LYS A 5 0.83 14.78 19.70
C LYS A 5 -0.14 13.67 19.26
N GLN A 6 -1.35 14.05 18.85
CA GLN A 6 -2.39 13.16 18.37
C GLN A 6 -2.02 12.51 17.02
N THR A 7 -1.46 13.27 16.08
CA THR A 7 -0.98 12.75 14.79
C THR A 7 0.16 11.74 14.97
N ILE A 8 1.03 11.96 15.95
CA ILE A 8 2.13 11.03 16.28
C ILE A 8 1.59 9.72 16.87
N VAL A 9 0.59 9.81 17.77
CA VAL A 9 -0.04 8.62 18.40
C VAL A 9 -0.81 7.79 17.38
N GLU A 10 -1.52 8.43 16.45
CA GLU A 10 -2.27 7.75 15.38
C GLU A 10 -1.32 7.01 14.41
N SER A 11 -0.17 7.60 14.06
CA SER A 11 0.84 6.92 13.22
C SER A 11 1.42 5.66 13.88
N TYR A 12 1.55 5.62 15.20
CA TYR A 12 2.02 4.44 15.94
C TYR A 12 1.01 3.28 15.89
N ASN A 13 -0.27 3.59 15.85
CA ASN A 13 -1.30 2.56 15.82
C ASN A 13 -1.31 1.81 14.47
N TYR A 14 -1.26 2.52 13.33
CA TYR A 14 -1.17 1.88 12.01
C TYR A 14 0.09 0.99 11.87
N ASP A 15 1.19 1.37 12.49
CA ASP A 15 2.43 0.56 12.47
C ASP A 15 2.22 -0.86 13.03
N SER A 16 1.43 -1.02 14.08
CA SER A 16 1.14 -2.35 14.66
C SER A 16 0.21 -3.16 13.77
N LEU A 17 -0.81 -2.53 13.21
CA LEU A 17 -1.75 -3.15 12.29
C LEU A 17 -1.03 -3.67 11.04
N ILE A 18 -0.26 -2.80 10.37
CA ILE A 18 0.50 -3.18 9.19
C ILE A 18 1.45 -4.35 9.48
N ARG A 19 2.11 -4.36 10.64
CA ARG A 19 2.97 -5.49 11.02
C ARG A 19 2.22 -6.79 11.17
N LYS A 20 1.01 -6.77 11.75
CA LYS A 20 0.16 -7.96 11.86
C LYS A 20 -0.22 -8.45 10.47
N ILE A 21 -0.77 -7.60 9.62
CA ILE A 21 -1.15 -7.92 8.24
C ILE A 21 0.03 -8.49 7.45
N VAL A 22 1.19 -7.82 7.45
CA VAL A 22 2.39 -8.31 6.74
C VAL A 22 2.83 -9.68 7.24
N LYS A 23 2.79 -9.91 8.57
CA LYS A 23 3.13 -11.21 9.15
C LYS A 23 2.19 -12.30 8.62
N ASP A 24 0.90 -12.03 8.56
CA ASP A 24 -0.11 -13.00 8.16
C ASP A 24 -0.01 -13.29 6.65
N ILE A 25 0.16 -12.27 5.80
CA ILE A 25 0.45 -12.44 4.37
C ILE A 25 1.71 -13.30 4.16
N VAL A 26 2.79 -13.02 4.89
CA VAL A 26 4.03 -13.80 4.79
C VAL A 26 3.84 -15.24 5.24
N THR A 27 2.99 -15.50 6.22
CA THR A 27 2.64 -16.85 6.67
C THR A 27 1.92 -17.62 5.57
N ILE A 28 0.85 -17.03 4.99
CA ILE A 28 0.13 -17.63 3.86
C ILE A 28 1.08 -17.89 2.68
N TYR A 29 1.88 -16.88 2.30
CA TYR A 29 2.84 -17.00 1.20
C TYR A 29 3.81 -18.17 1.38
N LYS A 30 4.28 -18.41 2.60
CA LYS A 30 5.21 -19.51 2.88
C LYS A 30 4.53 -20.86 2.92
N GLU A 31 3.35 -20.95 3.51
CA GLU A 31 2.73 -22.21 3.91
C GLU A 31 1.68 -22.72 2.93
N LYS A 32 0.90 -21.81 2.32
CA LYS A 32 -0.24 -22.20 1.48
C LYS A 32 0.07 -22.14 -0.03
N GLY A 33 0.83 -21.15 -0.52
CA GLY A 33 1.14 -20.98 -1.94
C GLY A 33 0.13 -20.14 -2.71
N ALA A 34 -0.02 -20.38 -4.03
CA ALA A 34 -0.94 -19.62 -4.88
C ALA A 34 -2.40 -19.91 -4.52
N GLY A 35 -3.24 -18.86 -4.56
CA GLY A 35 -4.66 -18.93 -4.19
C GLY A 35 -5.22 -17.58 -3.77
N GLU A 36 -6.48 -17.58 -3.37
CA GLU A 36 -7.19 -16.45 -2.80
C GLU A 36 -7.45 -16.72 -1.32
N TYR A 37 -7.19 -15.73 -0.47
CA TYR A 37 -7.25 -15.87 0.98
C TYR A 37 -7.88 -14.62 1.59
N TYR A 38 -8.69 -14.84 2.62
CA TYR A 38 -9.33 -13.76 3.39
C TYR A 38 -8.67 -13.66 4.76
N LEU A 39 -8.07 -12.52 5.06
CA LEU A 39 -7.31 -12.30 6.28
C LEU A 39 -8.07 -11.34 7.22
N PRO A 40 -8.09 -11.63 8.51
CA PRO A 40 -7.30 -12.65 9.23
C PRO A 40 -7.88 -14.07 9.27
N GLU A 41 -9.11 -14.30 8.78
CA GLU A 41 -9.88 -15.56 8.91
C GLU A 41 -9.08 -16.79 8.46
N ASP A 42 -8.36 -16.70 7.34
CA ASP A 42 -7.53 -17.79 6.81
C ASP A 42 -6.30 -18.15 7.68
N ILE A 43 -6.01 -17.30 8.69
CA ILE A 43 -4.96 -17.54 9.70
C ILE A 43 -5.56 -17.97 11.03
N ASP A 44 -6.63 -17.31 11.48
CA ASP A 44 -7.36 -17.61 12.71
C ASP A 44 -8.86 -17.51 12.43
N GLU A 45 -9.53 -18.66 12.38
CA GLU A 45 -10.97 -18.78 12.09
C GLU A 45 -11.89 -18.04 13.07
N ASN A 46 -11.37 -17.54 14.17
CA ASN A 46 -12.11 -16.75 15.15
C ASN A 46 -11.91 -15.24 14.99
N GLU A 47 -11.01 -14.80 14.08
CA GLU A 47 -10.76 -13.41 13.79
C GLU A 47 -11.25 -13.12 12.35
N PHE A 48 -12.31 -12.32 12.18
CA PHE A 48 -12.87 -11.96 10.88
C PHE A 48 -12.32 -10.65 10.33
N GLU A 49 -11.75 -9.81 11.18
CA GLU A 49 -11.26 -8.48 10.85
C GLU A 49 -10.01 -8.11 11.64
N TYR A 50 -9.20 -7.25 11.05
CA TYR A 50 -8.15 -6.56 11.78
C TYR A 50 -8.71 -5.33 12.48
N HIS A 51 -8.54 -5.28 13.79
CA HIS A 51 -9.05 -4.18 14.61
C HIS A 51 -7.96 -3.17 14.96
N LEU A 52 -8.26 -1.90 14.80
CA LEU A 52 -7.49 -0.81 15.34
C LEU A 52 -8.40 0.32 15.82
N LYS A 53 -8.79 0.31 17.11
CA LYS A 53 -9.77 1.23 17.69
C LYS A 53 -11.11 1.19 16.91
N ASP A 54 -11.38 2.26 16.14
CA ASP A 54 -12.61 2.43 15.35
C ASP A 54 -12.41 2.04 13.88
N ILE A 55 -11.28 1.42 13.55
CA ILE A 55 -10.94 0.98 12.20
C ILE A 55 -11.05 -0.54 12.16
N PHE A 56 -11.83 -1.03 11.22
CA PHE A 56 -12.03 -2.43 10.92
C PHE A 56 -11.57 -2.63 9.48
N VAL A 57 -10.62 -3.53 9.25
CA VAL A 57 -10.07 -3.79 7.92
C VAL A 57 -9.98 -5.27 7.68
N THR A 58 -10.55 -5.74 6.59
CA THR A 58 -10.28 -7.06 6.03
C THR A 58 -9.24 -6.96 4.93
N VAL A 59 -8.52 -8.05 4.69
CA VAL A 59 -7.54 -8.12 3.60
C VAL A 59 -7.86 -9.31 2.72
N GLU A 60 -8.17 -9.03 1.47
CA GLU A 60 -8.25 -10.06 0.44
C GLU A 60 -6.86 -10.20 -0.19
N LEU A 61 -6.26 -11.39 -0.04
CA LEU A 61 -4.93 -11.68 -0.55
C LEU A 61 -5.00 -12.62 -1.74
N ILE A 62 -4.52 -12.17 -2.89
CA ILE A 62 -4.44 -12.95 -4.13
C ILE A 62 -2.96 -13.27 -4.40
N LEU A 63 -2.61 -14.56 -4.37
CA LEU A 63 -1.28 -15.07 -4.70
C LEU A 63 -1.28 -15.79 -6.03
N GLU A 64 -0.49 -15.32 -6.99
CA GLU A 64 -0.36 -15.91 -8.32
C GLU A 64 1.09 -16.31 -8.62
N GLU A 65 1.29 -17.49 -9.20
CA GLU A 65 2.59 -17.92 -9.69
C GLU A 65 2.77 -17.58 -11.17
N SER A 66 3.90 -16.97 -11.53
CA SER A 66 4.25 -16.67 -12.91
C SER A 66 5.75 -16.74 -13.15
N LYS A 67 6.18 -17.58 -14.10
CA LYS A 67 7.58 -17.65 -14.52
C LYS A 67 8.02 -16.46 -15.37
N ASN A 68 7.07 -15.66 -15.84
CA ASN A 68 7.34 -14.48 -16.68
C ASN A 68 7.69 -13.23 -15.84
N VAL A 69 7.59 -13.32 -14.52
CA VAL A 69 7.93 -12.23 -13.60
C VAL A 69 9.36 -12.41 -13.10
N ASP A 70 10.18 -11.36 -13.19
CA ASP A 70 11.49 -11.36 -12.55
C ASP A 70 11.31 -10.97 -11.06
N GLY A 71 11.36 -11.99 -10.20
CA GLY A 71 11.11 -11.83 -8.79
C GLY A 71 9.63 -11.81 -8.43
N PHE A 72 9.04 -10.63 -8.22
CA PHE A 72 7.62 -10.44 -7.92
C PHE A 72 7.11 -9.08 -8.38
N LEU A 73 5.79 -9.00 -8.58
CA LEU A 73 5.02 -7.76 -8.71
C LEU A 73 3.98 -7.72 -7.59
N LEU A 74 3.75 -6.56 -7.03
CA LEU A 74 2.83 -6.33 -5.94
C LEU A 74 1.94 -5.15 -6.28
N ASN A 75 0.63 -5.32 -6.11
CA ASN A 75 -0.39 -4.28 -6.21
C ASN A 75 -1.30 -4.36 -4.99
N ALA A 76 -1.88 -3.23 -4.59
CA ALA A 76 -2.99 -3.23 -3.66
C ALA A 76 -3.93 -2.08 -3.97
N ASP A 77 -5.18 -2.25 -3.57
CA ASP A 77 -6.24 -1.28 -3.73
C ASP A 77 -7.07 -1.25 -2.44
N TYR A 78 -7.43 -0.03 -1.98
CA TYR A 78 -8.31 0.18 -0.84
C TYR A 78 -9.73 0.46 -1.31
N TYR A 79 -10.67 -0.29 -0.78
CA TYR A 79 -12.10 -0.13 -1.00
C TYR A 79 -12.79 0.15 0.33
N SER A 80 -13.75 1.03 0.30
CA SER A 80 -14.61 1.31 1.44
C SER A 80 -16.05 1.26 0.97
N ASP A 81 -16.85 0.39 1.55
CA ASP A 81 -18.28 0.38 1.37
C ASP A 81 -18.90 1.35 2.37
N ASP A 82 -19.51 2.43 1.86
CA ASP A 82 -20.16 3.45 2.69
C ASP A 82 -21.47 2.93 3.28
N ASP A 83 -22.09 1.91 2.69
CA ASP A 83 -23.38 1.37 3.12
C ASP A 83 -23.21 0.34 4.26
N ASP A 84 -22.18 -0.51 4.20
CA ASP A 84 -21.93 -1.57 5.21
C ASP A 84 -20.79 -1.21 6.20
N GLY A 85 -20.02 -0.17 5.91
CA GLY A 85 -18.94 0.31 6.78
C GLY A 85 -17.71 -0.59 6.83
N GLU A 86 -17.60 -1.53 5.89
CA GLU A 86 -16.44 -2.41 5.79
C GLU A 86 -15.34 -1.77 4.94
N ASP A 87 -14.14 -1.75 5.48
CA ASP A 87 -12.93 -1.33 4.78
C ASP A 87 -12.14 -2.56 4.33
N VAL A 88 -11.94 -2.71 3.03
CA VAL A 88 -11.25 -3.85 2.43
C VAL A 88 -9.97 -3.38 1.73
N VAL A 89 -8.86 -4.06 1.99
CA VAL A 89 -7.63 -3.90 1.22
C VAL A 89 -7.40 -5.16 0.40
N ILE A 90 -7.48 -5.06 -0.91
CA ILE A 90 -7.13 -6.16 -1.82
C ILE A 90 -5.63 -6.09 -2.09
N VAL A 91 -4.90 -7.16 -1.79
CA VAL A 91 -3.45 -7.28 -2.04
C VAL A 91 -3.21 -8.40 -3.04
N LYS A 92 -2.63 -8.05 -4.19
CA LYS A 92 -2.26 -9.02 -5.22
C LYS A 92 -0.73 -9.14 -5.32
N ILE A 93 -0.23 -10.37 -5.21
CA ILE A 93 1.19 -10.70 -5.36
C ILE A 93 1.34 -11.71 -6.49
N VAL A 94 2.01 -11.30 -7.58
CA VAL A 94 2.43 -12.21 -8.65
C VAL A 94 3.91 -12.50 -8.47
N TYR A 95 4.30 -13.75 -8.28
CA TYR A 95 5.68 -14.10 -7.95
C TYR A 95 6.23 -15.25 -8.81
N ASN A 96 7.55 -15.24 -9.00
CA ASN A 96 8.23 -16.35 -9.66
C ASN A 96 8.55 -17.44 -8.63
N PRO A 97 7.97 -18.66 -8.77
CA PRO A 97 8.18 -19.74 -7.81
C PRO A 97 9.65 -20.18 -7.68
N GLU A 98 10.47 -19.99 -8.73
CA GLU A 98 11.90 -20.33 -8.69
C GLU A 98 12.74 -19.38 -7.84
N THR A 99 12.24 -18.17 -7.57
CA THR A 99 12.91 -17.15 -6.76
C THR A 99 12.23 -16.93 -5.39
N LYS A 100 11.17 -17.66 -5.07
CA LYS A 100 10.29 -17.49 -3.91
C LYS A 100 11.04 -17.14 -2.61
N ASN A 101 12.11 -17.86 -2.29
CA ASN A 101 12.86 -17.64 -1.05
C ASN A 101 13.80 -16.42 -1.09
N LYS A 102 14.24 -16.01 -2.30
CA LYS A 102 15.19 -14.89 -2.47
C LYS A 102 14.51 -13.53 -2.39
N ILE A 103 13.25 -13.46 -2.81
CA ILE A 103 12.49 -12.21 -2.91
C ILE A 103 11.81 -11.79 -1.59
N LEU A 104 11.78 -12.67 -0.60
CA LEU A 104 10.99 -12.48 0.62
C LEU A 104 11.32 -11.18 1.36
N TYR A 105 12.61 -10.80 1.45
CA TYR A 105 13.01 -9.58 2.14
C TYR A 105 12.51 -8.32 1.43
N ASP A 106 12.67 -8.27 0.12
CA ASP A 106 12.21 -7.13 -0.69
C ASP A 106 10.68 -7.06 -0.70
N MET A 107 10.01 -8.21 -0.81
CA MET A 107 8.56 -8.31 -0.74
C MET A 107 8.01 -7.80 0.61
N ILE A 108 8.64 -8.12 1.73
CA ILE A 108 8.25 -7.56 3.05
C ILE A 108 8.39 -6.04 3.06
N GLY A 109 9.44 -5.50 2.45
CA GLY A 109 9.64 -4.06 2.32
C GLY A 109 8.51 -3.39 1.55
N GLU A 110 8.17 -3.93 0.38
CA GLU A 110 7.11 -3.41 -0.49
C GLU A 110 5.70 -3.63 0.11
N LEU A 111 5.45 -4.75 0.79
CA LEU A 111 4.19 -4.95 1.56
C LEU A 111 4.00 -3.88 2.64
N ASN A 112 5.06 -3.52 3.34
CA ASN A 112 4.98 -2.43 4.33
C ASN A 112 4.72 -1.08 3.68
N GLU A 113 5.25 -0.85 2.49
CA GLU A 113 5.02 0.37 1.72
C GLU A 113 3.56 0.45 1.27
N ILE A 114 3.08 -0.54 0.53
CA ILE A 114 1.77 -0.50 -0.08
C ILE A 114 0.65 -0.51 0.96
N LEU A 115 0.75 -1.31 2.02
CA LEU A 115 -0.22 -1.29 3.11
C LEU A 115 -0.24 0.04 3.86
N ALA A 116 0.90 0.73 3.99
CA ALA A 116 0.92 2.07 4.57
C ALA A 116 0.30 3.11 3.64
N HIS A 117 0.41 2.93 2.34
CA HIS A 117 -0.25 3.73 1.31
C HIS A 117 -1.77 3.54 1.40
N GLU A 118 -2.27 2.31 1.32
CA GLU A 118 -3.71 2.02 1.30
C GLU A 118 -4.40 2.39 2.63
N LEU A 119 -3.82 2.04 3.76
CA LEU A 119 -4.36 2.45 5.05
C LEU A 119 -4.26 3.98 5.28
N ARG A 120 -3.42 4.68 4.52
CA ARG A 120 -3.42 6.15 4.52
C ARG A 120 -4.67 6.71 3.85
N HIS A 121 -5.21 6.06 2.82
CA HIS A 121 -6.50 6.42 2.24
C HIS A 121 -7.63 6.28 3.26
N ASN A 122 -7.67 5.19 4.02
CA ASN A 122 -8.60 5.04 5.14
C ASN A 122 -8.50 6.22 6.13
N TYR A 123 -7.27 6.58 6.54
CA TYR A 123 -7.06 7.74 7.42
C TYR A 123 -7.55 9.06 6.80
N GLN A 124 -7.26 9.29 5.53
CA GLN A 124 -7.67 10.50 4.80
C GLN A 124 -9.20 10.61 4.78
N LYS A 125 -9.90 9.51 4.45
CA LYS A 125 -11.36 9.42 4.45
C LYS A 125 -11.92 9.75 5.85
N ASN A 126 -11.48 9.05 6.88
CA ASN A 126 -11.97 9.21 8.25
C ASN A 126 -11.70 10.61 8.85
N LYS A 127 -10.72 11.35 8.32
CA LYS A 127 -10.40 12.73 8.74
C LYS A 127 -10.96 13.79 7.81
N GLY A 128 -11.62 13.43 6.73
CA GLY A 128 -12.12 14.37 5.73
C GLY A 128 -11.01 15.25 5.13
N LEU A 129 -9.80 14.67 4.93
CA LEU A 129 -8.65 15.45 4.47
C LEU A 129 -8.70 15.77 2.98
N PHE A 130 -9.40 14.97 2.20
CA PHE A 130 -9.62 15.13 0.78
C PHE A 130 -11.09 14.81 0.49
N ASP A 131 -11.59 15.30 -0.63
CA ASP A 131 -12.96 14.99 -1.04
C ASP A 131 -13.01 13.57 -1.64
N PHE A 132 -13.45 12.60 -0.83
CA PHE A 132 -13.66 11.22 -1.25
C PHE A 132 -15.08 10.99 -1.81
N ASN A 133 -16.00 11.96 -1.63
CA ASN A 133 -17.39 11.85 -2.05
C ASN A 133 -17.63 12.32 -3.49
N VAL A 134 -16.59 12.74 -4.20
CA VAL A 134 -16.69 12.89 -5.64
C VAL A 134 -16.67 11.47 -6.19
N GLU A 135 -17.88 10.93 -6.46
CA GLU A 135 -17.97 9.70 -7.28
C GLU A 135 -17.07 9.89 -8.49
N PRO A 136 -16.16 8.95 -8.80
CA PRO A 136 -15.46 9.01 -10.07
C PRO A 136 -16.56 9.09 -11.13
N ASN A 137 -16.58 10.16 -11.91
CA ASN A 137 -17.36 10.13 -13.13
C ASN A 137 -16.87 8.93 -13.92
N ASP A 138 -17.71 8.25 -14.66
CA ASP A 138 -17.32 7.09 -15.50
C ASP A 138 -16.10 7.39 -16.41
N GLU A 139 -15.75 8.68 -16.57
CA GLU A 139 -14.57 9.19 -17.27
C GLU A 139 -13.31 9.21 -16.41
N ASP A 140 -13.41 9.16 -15.05
CA ASP A 140 -12.26 9.17 -14.11
C ASP A 140 -11.69 7.76 -13.88
N GLU A 141 -12.39 6.69 -14.29
CA GLU A 141 -11.94 5.30 -14.16
C GLU A 141 -10.70 4.98 -15.02
N GLU A 142 -10.33 5.85 -15.96
CA GLU A 142 -9.17 5.67 -16.83
C GLU A 142 -7.97 6.58 -16.49
N GLU A 143 -8.02 7.35 -15.39
CA GLU A 143 -6.84 8.12 -15.00
C GLU A 143 -5.75 7.19 -14.48
N GLU A 144 -4.75 6.96 -15.32
CA GLU A 144 -3.56 6.18 -15.02
C GLU A 144 -2.30 7.07 -15.09
N GLY A 145 -1.21 6.56 -14.57
CA GLY A 145 0.08 7.19 -14.74
C GLY A 145 0.23 8.50 -13.98
N TYR A 146 0.81 9.51 -14.65
CA TYR A 146 1.22 10.77 -14.01
C TYR A 146 0.07 11.52 -13.33
N ASP A 147 -1.08 11.64 -13.98
CA ASP A 147 -2.20 12.42 -13.46
C ASP A 147 -2.77 11.78 -12.19
N TYR A 148 -2.92 10.45 -12.17
CA TYR A 148 -3.28 9.70 -10.97
C TYR A 148 -2.27 9.92 -9.84
N TYR A 149 -0.99 9.61 -10.09
CA TYR A 149 0.06 9.64 -9.05
C TYR A 149 0.40 11.04 -8.54
N THR A 150 -0.10 12.08 -9.18
CA THR A 150 0.14 13.47 -8.74
C THR A 150 -1.07 14.12 -8.06
N LYS A 151 -2.17 13.40 -7.88
CA LYS A 151 -3.29 13.86 -7.04
C LYS A 151 -2.82 14.11 -5.61
N PRO A 152 -3.30 15.15 -4.92
CA PRO A 152 -2.85 15.47 -3.56
C PRO A 152 -2.99 14.30 -2.57
N LYS A 153 -4.08 13.53 -2.66
CA LYS A 153 -4.32 12.34 -1.82
C LYS A 153 -3.28 11.26 -2.08
N GLU A 154 -2.91 11.04 -3.34
CA GLU A 154 -1.92 10.04 -3.73
C GLU A 154 -0.50 10.44 -3.31
N ILE A 155 -0.12 11.71 -3.47
CA ILE A 155 1.18 12.24 -2.99
C ILE A 155 1.33 12.03 -1.47
N ASP A 156 0.27 12.32 -0.70
CA ASP A 156 0.25 12.08 0.75
C ASP A 156 0.43 10.59 1.07
N SER A 157 -0.33 9.70 0.43
CA SER A 157 -0.26 8.26 0.66
C SER A 157 1.09 7.66 0.27
N GLN A 158 1.62 8.01 -0.91
CA GLN A 158 2.95 7.59 -1.37
C GLN A 158 4.06 8.05 -0.42
N TYR A 159 3.99 9.28 0.10
CA TYR A 159 4.96 9.76 1.08
C TYR A 159 4.98 8.87 2.33
N TYR A 160 3.82 8.50 2.87
CA TYR A 160 3.74 7.63 4.04
C TYR A 160 4.20 6.19 3.74
N GLY A 161 3.85 5.65 2.57
CA GLY A 161 4.33 4.35 2.10
C GLY A 161 5.85 4.28 2.02
N PHE A 162 6.48 5.19 1.27
CA PHE A 162 7.95 5.22 1.14
C PHE A 162 8.66 5.52 2.46
N LYS A 163 8.09 6.37 3.31
CA LYS A 163 8.64 6.64 4.64
C LYS A 163 8.66 5.37 5.50
N ARG A 164 7.61 4.57 5.43
CA ARG A 164 7.54 3.30 6.13
C ARG A 164 8.55 2.28 5.58
N MET A 165 8.58 2.09 4.27
CA MET A 165 9.54 1.19 3.63
C MET A 165 10.98 1.56 3.97
N SER A 166 11.32 2.85 3.94
CA SER A 166 12.63 3.38 4.36
C SER A 166 12.96 2.99 5.81
N LYS A 167 11.99 3.13 6.73
CA LYS A 167 12.13 2.77 8.15
C LYS A 167 12.35 1.26 8.34
N ILE A 168 11.62 0.42 7.62
CA ILE A 168 11.67 -1.05 7.76
C ILE A 168 12.91 -1.64 7.12
N THR A 169 13.31 -1.15 5.95
CA THR A 169 14.47 -1.66 5.21
C THR A 169 15.79 -1.01 5.61
N GLY A 170 15.77 0.10 6.35
CA GLY A 170 16.94 0.91 6.67
C GLY A 170 17.55 1.65 5.47
N ARG A 171 16.91 1.60 4.30
CA ARG A 171 17.37 2.30 3.08
C ARG A 171 16.97 3.77 3.13
N PRO A 172 17.78 4.69 2.56
CA PRO A 172 17.40 6.09 2.45
C PRO A 172 16.06 6.28 1.71
N PHE A 173 15.25 7.22 2.19
CA PHE A 173 13.92 7.52 1.62
C PHE A 173 13.96 7.72 0.09
N ASN A 174 14.92 8.51 -0.39
CA ASN A 174 15.04 8.80 -1.81
C ASN A 174 15.38 7.55 -2.64
N ASP A 175 16.23 6.65 -2.09
CA ASP A 175 16.63 5.41 -2.77
C ASP A 175 15.46 4.44 -2.88
N VAL A 176 14.64 4.37 -1.84
CA VAL A 176 13.40 3.58 -1.81
C VAL A 176 12.45 4.07 -2.90
N MET A 177 12.13 5.36 -2.89
CA MET A 177 11.22 5.98 -3.84
C MET A 177 11.68 5.83 -5.29
N ILE A 178 12.96 6.15 -5.58
CA ILE A 178 13.52 6.02 -6.93
C ILE A 178 13.53 4.55 -7.39
N GLY A 179 13.86 3.63 -6.48
CA GLY A 179 13.85 2.20 -6.77
C GLY A 179 12.46 1.68 -7.13
N TRP A 180 11.44 2.14 -6.39
CA TRP A 180 10.04 1.78 -6.64
C TRP A 180 9.58 2.27 -8.02
N PHE A 181 9.75 3.55 -8.34
CA PHE A 181 9.38 4.08 -9.64
C PHE A 181 10.13 3.40 -10.81
N LYS A 182 11.41 3.05 -10.63
CA LYS A 182 12.15 2.29 -11.65
C LYS A 182 11.56 0.90 -11.91
N LYS A 183 11.03 0.25 -10.86
CA LYS A 183 10.42 -1.08 -10.97
C LYS A 183 9.04 -1.02 -11.61
N TYR A 184 8.24 -0.01 -11.25
CA TYR A 184 6.81 0.01 -11.55
C TYR A 184 6.39 1.01 -12.64
N LYS A 185 7.27 1.90 -13.14
CA LYS A 185 6.90 2.94 -14.11
C LYS A 185 6.18 2.41 -15.35
N ASP A 186 6.62 1.26 -15.88
CA ASP A 186 6.04 0.67 -17.08
C ASP A 186 4.65 0.05 -16.78
N VAL A 187 4.47 -0.50 -15.58
CA VAL A 187 3.18 -1.00 -15.08
C VAL A 187 2.18 0.14 -14.96
N HIS A 188 2.64 1.29 -14.47
CA HIS A 188 1.83 2.49 -14.27
C HIS A 188 1.84 3.45 -15.48
N LYS A 189 2.31 2.99 -16.64
CA LYS A 189 2.32 3.74 -17.90
C LYS A 189 2.96 5.14 -17.79
N MET A 190 4.02 5.28 -16.98
CA MET A 190 4.74 6.53 -16.77
C MET A 190 6.04 6.59 -17.57
N ASN A 191 6.31 7.71 -18.20
CA ASN A 191 7.62 7.98 -18.80
C ASN A 191 8.64 8.54 -17.79
N ASP A 192 9.91 8.63 -18.16
CA ASP A 192 10.98 9.04 -17.25
C ASP A 192 10.85 10.50 -16.74
N ASP A 193 10.24 11.39 -17.53
CA ASP A 193 10.05 12.79 -17.13
C ASP A 193 8.86 12.93 -16.17
N GLU A 194 7.79 12.18 -16.38
CA GLU A 194 6.66 12.08 -15.45
C GLU A 194 7.09 11.52 -14.10
N VAL A 195 7.91 10.45 -14.09
CA VAL A 195 8.52 9.91 -12.88
C VAL A 195 9.32 10.97 -12.13
N LYS A 196 10.18 11.74 -12.82
CA LYS A 196 10.96 12.81 -12.19
C LYS A 196 10.08 13.90 -11.57
N LEU A 197 8.99 14.27 -12.26
CA LEU A 197 8.05 15.29 -11.78
C LEU A 197 7.27 14.77 -10.56
N THR A 198 6.83 13.51 -10.56
CA THR A 198 6.15 12.89 -9.41
C THR A 198 7.07 12.81 -8.20
N ILE A 199 8.31 12.33 -8.38
CA ILE A 199 9.33 12.30 -7.33
C ILE A 199 9.52 13.68 -6.73
N LYS A 200 9.62 14.71 -7.58
CA LYS A 200 9.76 16.11 -7.11
C LYS A 200 8.57 16.53 -6.26
N LYS A 201 7.33 16.25 -6.68
CA LYS A 201 6.12 16.60 -5.92
C LYS A 201 6.12 15.92 -4.54
N ILE A 202 6.52 14.64 -4.45
CA ILE A 202 6.62 13.92 -3.16
C ILE A 202 7.68 14.55 -2.25
N LEU A 203 8.83 14.96 -2.81
CA LEU A 203 9.88 15.62 -2.04
C LEU A 203 9.48 17.02 -1.57
N ASP A 204 8.79 17.78 -2.42
CA ASP A 204 8.25 19.09 -2.06
C ASP A 204 7.19 18.95 -0.96
N TYR A 205 6.32 17.92 -1.04
CA TYR A 205 5.36 17.58 0.03
C TYR A 205 6.08 17.31 1.36
N LYS A 206 7.11 16.46 1.34
CA LYS A 206 7.93 16.13 2.52
C LYS A 206 8.52 17.38 3.19
N THR A 207 8.93 18.37 2.39
CA THR A 207 9.58 19.59 2.90
C THR A 207 8.59 20.52 3.58
N ASN A 208 7.30 20.44 3.21
CA ASN A 208 6.22 21.29 3.72
C ASN A 208 5.46 20.69 4.92
N LEU A 209 5.81 19.48 5.36
CA LEU A 209 5.30 18.84 6.59
C LEU A 209 6.06 19.29 7.83
#